data_db81ee6bcedca83f8ae9ff95358a14d0
#
_entry.id   db81ee6bcedca83f8ae9ff95358a14d0
#
_cell.length_a   1.000
_cell.length_b   1.000
_cell.length_c   1.000
_cell.angle_alpha   90.00
_cell.angle_beta   90.00
_cell.angle_gamma   90.00
#
_symmetry.space_group_name_H-M   'P 1'
#
loop_
_entity.id
_entity.type
_entity.pdbx_description
1 polymer ?
#
loop_
_entity_poly.entity_id
_entity_poly.type
_entity_poly.pdbx_seq_one_letter_code
_entity_poly.pdbx_strand_id
1 'polypeptide(L)'
;MDIYQELKKRGFIYQETDSAAIEHKLRHEKVTFYVGFDPTGNSLHVGHLLPVMAMRLMQKAGHVPVVLVGGATAQIGDPSGRSTARNMLSRETVAANAEALKQQLARFISMENGQAHFVNNNDWFKELRLLDFLRDIGSRFSVNRMLAQESVKQRLENGLSFLEFSYSLLQGYDFYHLNKILNCTMEFGGQDQWGNMVAGTELIRRMSDEKTEVHCLTIPLLMNPATGQKFGKSIGGASVWLDAERTSVFDYYQFWRNSDDGMVEELLCKFALDIPVEEARALARSGNINRAKEILAYEATRLAHGEAAAAQAYVQAGIKFGFADPDGKIATTSSIARVSMTDKVELPTVTLPEALFAGDGLWIARLIVECGLAKSTSDARRLVQSNAVSVDGNKITDVKFTLKIGEIQRKFLLKTGKKNFKQVVVE
;
A
#
# COMPACT_ATOMS: atom_id res chain seq x y z
N MET A 1 -2.82 23.04 -10.97
CA MET A 1 -3.79 22.04 -10.47
C MET A 1 -4.37 22.56 -9.18
N ASP A 2 -5.70 22.64 -9.04
CA ASP A 2 -6.33 22.95 -7.76
C ASP A 2 -6.26 21.71 -6.88
N ILE A 3 -5.26 21.67 -6.01
CA ILE A 3 -4.97 20.47 -5.21
C ILE A 3 -6.07 20.18 -4.19
N TYR A 4 -6.72 21.19 -3.63
CA TYR A 4 -7.81 20.96 -2.69
C TYR A 4 -8.98 20.25 -3.37
N GLN A 5 -9.38 20.72 -4.56
CA GLN A 5 -10.42 20.08 -5.34
C GLN A 5 -10.02 18.69 -5.84
N GLU A 6 -8.74 18.47 -6.16
CA GLU A 6 -8.24 17.15 -6.55
C GLU A 6 -8.30 16.16 -5.38
N LEU A 7 -7.86 16.57 -4.17
CA LEU A 7 -7.98 15.75 -2.96
C LEU A 7 -9.46 15.40 -2.67
N LYS A 8 -10.35 16.38 -2.82
CA LYS A 8 -11.79 16.19 -2.60
C LYS A 8 -12.40 15.24 -3.63
N LYS A 9 -12.12 15.44 -4.92
CA LYS A 9 -12.61 14.58 -6.01
C LYS A 9 -12.14 13.15 -5.87
N ARG A 10 -10.90 12.94 -5.42
CA ARG A 10 -10.33 11.60 -5.18
C ARG A 10 -10.79 10.96 -3.88
N GLY A 11 -11.51 11.70 -3.02
CA GLY A 11 -12.02 11.20 -1.75
C GLY A 11 -10.96 11.07 -0.66
N PHE A 12 -9.95 11.97 -0.64
CA PHE A 12 -8.94 12.01 0.42
C PHE A 12 -9.36 12.85 1.62
N ILE A 13 -10.41 13.65 1.52
CA ILE A 13 -10.86 14.53 2.61
C ILE A 13 -12.00 13.85 3.36
N TYR A 14 -11.82 13.61 4.66
CA TYR A 14 -12.85 13.09 5.56
C TYR A 14 -13.33 14.16 6.54
N GLN A 15 -12.40 14.78 7.27
CA GLN A 15 -12.70 15.83 8.26
C GLN A 15 -11.58 16.87 8.26
N GLU A 16 -11.97 18.13 8.46
CA GLU A 16 -11.10 19.30 8.40
C GLU A 16 -11.40 20.24 9.56
N THR A 17 -10.38 20.97 10.02
CA THR A 17 -10.57 22.02 11.03
C THR A 17 -11.30 23.24 10.49
N ASP A 18 -10.97 23.68 9.26
CA ASP A 18 -11.60 24.80 8.55
C ASP A 18 -11.42 24.60 7.04
N SER A 19 -12.48 24.16 6.37
CA SER A 19 -12.43 23.87 4.92
C SER A 19 -12.11 25.11 4.07
N ALA A 20 -12.64 26.28 4.43
CA ALA A 20 -12.44 27.49 3.65
C ALA A 20 -11.00 28.03 3.79
N ALA A 21 -10.46 28.03 4.99
CA ALA A 21 -9.08 28.43 5.25
C ALA A 21 -8.08 27.45 4.62
N ILE A 22 -8.32 26.13 4.71
CA ILE A 22 -7.48 25.10 4.09
C ILE A 22 -7.49 25.26 2.57
N GLU A 23 -8.68 25.40 1.95
CA GLU A 23 -8.79 25.59 0.50
C GLU A 23 -8.06 26.86 0.04
N HIS A 24 -8.25 27.98 0.73
CA HIS A 24 -7.57 29.23 0.44
C HIS A 24 -6.06 29.08 0.53
N LYS A 25 -5.58 28.48 1.62
CA LYS A 25 -4.16 28.29 1.88
C LYS A 25 -3.48 27.40 0.84
N LEU A 26 -4.11 26.28 0.47
CA LEU A 26 -3.60 25.36 -0.54
C LEU A 26 -3.60 25.93 -1.97
N ARG A 27 -4.45 26.94 -2.25
CA ARG A 27 -4.47 27.62 -3.55
C ARG A 27 -3.43 28.72 -3.68
N HIS A 28 -3.09 29.40 -2.58
CA HIS A 28 -2.36 30.67 -2.65
C HIS A 28 -0.98 30.61 -2.00
N GLU A 29 -0.71 29.58 -1.18
CA GLU A 29 0.53 29.46 -0.44
C GLU A 29 1.25 28.13 -0.74
N LYS A 30 2.59 28.14 -0.59
CA LYS A 30 3.38 26.92 -0.52
C LYS A 30 3.34 26.41 0.91
N VAL A 31 2.53 25.38 1.15
CA VAL A 31 2.27 24.85 2.50
C VAL A 31 3.29 23.77 2.85
N THR A 32 3.90 23.88 4.03
CA THR A 32 4.60 22.78 4.68
C THR A 32 3.61 22.03 5.57
N PHE A 33 3.51 20.73 5.39
CA PHE A 33 2.58 19.86 6.11
C PHE A 33 3.26 18.55 6.52
N TYR A 34 2.80 17.89 7.58
CA TYR A 34 3.41 16.63 8.01
C TYR A 34 2.42 15.47 8.08
N VAL A 35 3.00 14.27 7.95
CA VAL A 35 2.35 12.99 8.22
C VAL A 35 3.28 12.14 9.07
N GLY A 36 2.77 11.59 10.17
CA GLY A 36 3.51 10.74 11.09
C GLY A 36 3.36 9.25 10.78
N PHE A 37 4.45 8.50 10.94
CA PHE A 37 4.52 7.04 10.79
C PHE A 37 5.28 6.43 11.96
N ASP A 38 4.59 5.70 12.82
CA ASP A 38 5.23 4.94 13.90
C ASP A 38 5.89 3.66 13.35
N PRO A 39 7.21 3.48 13.51
CA PRO A 39 7.95 2.34 12.98
C PRO A 39 7.74 1.07 13.84
N THR A 40 6.48 0.60 13.87
CA THR A 40 6.08 -0.61 14.61
C THR A 40 6.37 -1.93 13.87
N GLY A 41 6.93 -1.84 12.67
CA GLY A 41 7.42 -2.95 11.85
C GLY A 41 8.45 -2.46 10.85
N ASN A 42 9.24 -3.37 10.29
CA ASN A 42 10.30 -3.08 9.33
C ASN A 42 9.80 -2.84 7.90
N SER A 43 8.50 -2.80 7.67
CA SER A 43 7.89 -2.49 6.37
C SER A 43 6.57 -1.77 6.55
N LEU A 44 6.24 -0.93 5.58
CA LEU A 44 4.88 -0.44 5.36
C LEU A 44 4.03 -1.57 4.78
N HIS A 45 2.73 -1.51 5.04
CA HIS A 45 1.73 -2.34 4.37
C HIS A 45 0.75 -1.44 3.60
N VAL A 46 -0.08 -2.03 2.75
CA VAL A 46 -1.03 -1.32 1.88
C VAL A 46 -1.88 -0.29 2.63
N GLY A 47 -2.25 -0.56 3.90
CA GLY A 47 -3.01 0.39 4.72
C GLY A 47 -2.29 1.72 5.00
N HIS A 48 -0.95 1.75 4.95
CA HIS A 48 -0.17 2.99 5.10
C HIS A 48 -0.07 3.80 3.80
N LEU A 49 -0.41 3.22 2.65
CA LEU A 49 -0.28 3.93 1.38
C LEU A 49 -1.25 5.08 1.22
N LEU A 50 -2.41 5.03 1.88
CA LEU A 50 -3.44 6.06 1.69
C LEU A 50 -2.95 7.47 2.07
N PRO A 51 -2.41 7.71 3.29
CA PRO A 51 -1.79 9.00 3.60
C PRO A 51 -0.55 9.30 2.73
N VAL A 52 0.21 8.29 2.32
CA VAL A 52 1.34 8.47 1.40
C VAL A 52 0.89 8.97 0.03
N MET A 53 -0.24 8.48 -0.49
CA MET A 53 -0.80 8.96 -1.77
C MET A 53 -1.28 10.40 -1.69
N ALA A 54 -1.95 10.79 -0.61
CA ALA A 54 -2.33 12.19 -0.38
C ALA A 54 -1.09 13.09 -0.30
N MET A 55 -0.05 12.66 0.44
CA MET A 55 1.22 13.36 0.55
C MET A 55 1.90 13.54 -0.82
N ARG A 56 1.91 12.48 -1.65
CA ARG A 56 2.45 12.53 -3.01
C ARG A 56 1.70 13.52 -3.91
N LEU A 57 0.37 13.57 -3.82
CA LEU A 57 -0.44 14.55 -4.57
C LEU A 57 -0.11 15.98 -4.16
N MET A 58 -0.02 16.23 -2.86
CA MET A 58 0.35 17.53 -2.32
C MET A 58 1.75 17.96 -2.77
N GLN A 59 2.72 17.03 -2.75
CA GLN A 59 4.08 17.31 -3.25
C GLN A 59 4.07 17.63 -4.74
N LYS A 60 3.32 16.88 -5.57
CA LYS A 60 3.17 17.16 -7.01
C LYS A 60 2.57 18.55 -7.27
N ALA A 61 1.75 19.05 -6.35
CA ALA A 61 1.18 20.40 -6.44
C ALA A 61 2.14 21.50 -5.95
N GLY A 62 3.34 21.15 -5.47
CA GLY A 62 4.36 22.10 -5.05
C GLY A 62 4.42 22.38 -3.54
N HIS A 63 3.59 21.72 -2.72
CA HIS A 63 3.66 21.78 -1.26
C HIS A 63 4.78 20.90 -0.71
N VAL A 64 5.22 21.15 0.53
CA VAL A 64 6.38 20.51 1.14
C VAL A 64 5.94 19.50 2.21
N PRO A 65 6.00 18.20 1.93
CA PRO A 65 5.74 17.19 2.95
C PRO A 65 6.90 17.09 3.95
N VAL A 66 6.55 16.96 5.22
CA VAL A 66 7.42 16.49 6.29
C VAL A 66 7.00 15.06 6.63
N VAL A 67 7.87 14.11 6.33
CA VAL A 67 7.70 12.72 6.71
C VAL A 67 8.27 12.54 8.10
N LEU A 68 7.40 12.43 9.11
CA LEU A 68 7.81 12.22 10.48
C LEU A 68 7.83 10.72 10.80
N VAL A 69 8.98 10.20 11.18
CA VAL A 69 9.10 8.85 11.71
C VAL A 69 9.07 8.92 13.24
N GLY A 70 8.10 8.23 13.83
CA GLY A 70 7.82 8.26 15.26
C GLY A 70 8.79 7.38 16.09
N GLY A 71 10.09 7.65 16.06
CA GLY A 71 11.07 6.86 16.81
C GLY A 71 10.89 6.92 18.33
N ALA A 72 10.38 8.04 18.87
CA ALA A 72 9.99 8.15 20.27
C ALA A 72 8.56 7.63 20.50
N THR A 73 7.60 8.05 19.69
CA THR A 73 6.19 7.71 19.88
C THR A 73 5.90 6.21 19.69
N ALA A 74 6.66 5.51 18.84
CA ALA A 74 6.55 4.05 18.70
C ALA A 74 6.93 3.27 19.97
N GLN A 75 7.72 3.85 20.87
CA GLN A 75 8.05 3.26 22.17
C GLN A 75 6.89 3.39 23.17
N ILE A 76 5.99 4.32 22.94
CA ILE A 76 4.80 4.57 23.77
C ILE A 76 3.61 3.75 23.25
N GLY A 77 3.32 3.86 21.97
CA GLY A 77 2.23 3.18 21.28
C GLY A 77 0.93 3.98 21.28
N ASP A 78 0.47 4.32 20.07
CA ASP A 78 -0.78 5.03 19.83
C ASP A 78 -1.99 4.13 20.20
N PRO A 79 -2.88 4.58 21.11
CA PRO A 79 -4.11 3.86 21.46
C PRO A 79 -5.21 3.97 20.40
N SER A 80 -5.10 4.92 19.46
CA SER A 80 -6.16 5.25 18.49
C SER A 80 -6.51 4.07 17.60
N GLY A 81 -7.82 3.80 17.44
CA GLY A 81 -8.35 2.75 16.58
C GLY A 81 -8.01 1.32 17.00
N ARG A 82 -7.67 1.10 18.29
CA ARG A 82 -7.33 -0.22 18.87
C ARG A 82 -8.10 -0.53 20.13
N SER A 83 -8.32 -1.82 20.37
CA SER A 83 -8.95 -2.33 21.59
C SER A 83 -7.96 -2.83 22.64
N THR A 84 -6.69 -3.09 22.23
CA THR A 84 -5.66 -3.66 23.12
C THR A 84 -4.37 -2.86 23.06
N ALA A 85 -3.56 -2.89 24.13
CA ALA A 85 -2.25 -2.28 24.20
C ALA A 85 -1.28 -2.89 23.17
N ARG A 86 -0.27 -2.12 22.75
CA ARG A 86 0.82 -2.59 21.88
C ARG A 86 1.87 -3.31 22.71
N ASN A 87 2.51 -4.31 22.10
CA ASN A 87 3.76 -4.85 22.64
C ASN A 87 4.85 -3.79 22.51
N MET A 88 5.57 -3.55 23.59
CA MET A 88 6.71 -2.63 23.59
C MET A 88 7.85 -3.22 22.77
N LEU A 89 8.39 -2.43 21.85
CA LEU A 89 9.56 -2.77 21.05
C LEU A 89 10.83 -2.23 21.73
N SER A 90 11.97 -2.88 21.51
CA SER A 90 13.26 -2.33 21.94
C SER A 90 13.64 -1.09 21.14
N ARG A 91 14.46 -0.22 21.70
CA ARG A 91 14.93 1.00 21.01
C ARG A 91 15.69 0.69 19.73
N GLU A 92 16.48 -0.38 19.74
CA GLU A 92 17.25 -0.86 18.58
C GLU A 92 16.31 -1.33 17.47
N THR A 93 15.26 -2.07 17.83
CA THR A 93 14.24 -2.53 16.86
C THR A 93 13.51 -1.34 16.25
N VAL A 94 13.11 -0.36 17.06
CA VAL A 94 12.44 0.87 16.58
C VAL A 94 13.36 1.65 15.65
N ALA A 95 14.65 1.78 15.96
CA ALA A 95 15.62 2.49 15.12
C ALA A 95 15.84 1.77 13.77
N ALA A 96 15.98 0.45 13.77
CA ALA A 96 16.11 -0.34 12.54
C ALA A 96 14.84 -0.24 11.66
N ASN A 97 13.66 -0.34 12.28
CA ASN A 97 12.40 -0.17 11.58
C ASN A 97 12.25 1.24 10.99
N ALA A 98 12.67 2.29 11.73
CA ALA A 98 12.62 3.67 11.28
C ALA A 98 13.41 3.88 9.99
N GLU A 99 14.61 3.32 9.89
CA GLU A 99 15.43 3.40 8.67
C GLU A 99 14.80 2.64 7.51
N ALA A 100 14.24 1.45 7.76
CA ALA A 100 13.54 0.67 6.73
C ALA A 100 12.31 1.42 6.18
N LEU A 101 11.50 2.05 7.06
CA LEU A 101 10.35 2.84 6.65
C LEU A 101 10.77 4.07 5.83
N LYS A 102 11.83 4.76 6.25
CA LYS A 102 12.38 5.91 5.53
C LYS A 102 12.75 5.53 4.09
N GLN A 103 13.45 4.41 3.90
CA GLN A 103 13.84 3.92 2.56
C GLN A 103 12.62 3.58 1.70
N GLN A 104 11.56 3.01 2.28
CA GLN A 104 10.33 2.73 1.54
C GLN A 104 9.56 4.01 1.20
N LEU A 105 9.42 4.96 2.12
CA LEU A 105 8.73 6.23 1.90
C LEU A 105 9.43 7.09 0.85
N ALA A 106 10.77 7.04 0.77
CA ALA A 106 11.55 7.73 -0.27
C ALA A 106 11.24 7.28 -1.71
N ARG A 107 10.61 6.12 -1.89
CA ARG A 107 10.13 5.68 -3.23
C ARG A 107 8.91 6.48 -3.70
N PHE A 108 8.14 7.03 -2.77
CA PHE A 108 6.89 7.75 -3.05
C PHE A 108 7.05 9.26 -3.00
N ILE A 109 7.94 9.75 -2.14
CA ILE A 109 8.14 11.17 -1.84
C ILE A 109 9.55 11.56 -2.26
N SER A 110 9.66 12.53 -3.18
CA SER A 110 10.95 13.05 -3.62
C SER A 110 11.60 13.90 -2.51
N MET A 111 12.89 13.62 -2.27
CA MET A 111 13.72 14.36 -1.30
C MET A 111 14.63 15.39 -1.99
N GLU A 112 14.60 15.44 -3.32
CA GLU A 112 15.49 16.29 -4.09
C GLU A 112 15.22 17.78 -3.86
N ASN A 113 16.27 18.58 -3.83
CA ASN A 113 16.19 20.05 -3.79
C ASN A 113 15.31 20.63 -2.66
N GLY A 114 15.22 19.97 -1.51
CA GLY A 114 14.39 20.45 -0.38
C GLY A 114 12.89 20.35 -0.62
N GLN A 115 12.46 19.46 -1.51
CA GLN A 115 11.04 19.23 -1.80
C GLN A 115 10.31 18.47 -0.69
N ALA A 116 11.03 17.87 0.23
CA ALA A 116 10.48 17.21 1.42
C ALA A 116 11.50 17.20 2.56
N HIS A 117 11.02 16.97 3.79
CA HIS A 117 11.84 16.72 4.96
C HIS A 117 11.55 15.35 5.53
N PHE A 118 12.61 14.60 5.89
CA PHE A 118 12.50 13.41 6.73
C PHE A 118 13.03 13.73 8.11
N VAL A 119 12.20 13.52 9.13
CA VAL A 119 12.53 13.80 10.52
C VAL A 119 12.18 12.61 11.41
N ASN A 120 12.89 12.48 12.53
CA ASN A 120 12.61 11.47 13.54
C ASN A 120 12.33 12.17 14.87
N ASN A 121 11.15 11.96 15.44
CA ASN A 121 10.80 12.64 16.68
C ASN A 121 11.66 12.24 17.90
N ASN A 122 12.38 11.13 17.81
CA ASN A 122 13.38 10.80 18.83
C ASN A 122 14.49 11.86 18.94
N ASP A 123 14.74 12.64 17.88
CA ASP A 123 15.82 13.63 17.87
C ASP A 123 15.56 14.80 18.84
N TRP A 124 14.31 15.19 19.01
CA TRP A 124 13.94 16.23 19.98
C TRP A 124 13.45 15.67 21.31
N PHE A 125 12.77 14.51 21.35
CA PHE A 125 12.31 13.97 22.63
C PHE A 125 13.44 13.50 23.55
N LYS A 126 14.55 13.01 23.02
CA LYS A 126 15.71 12.62 23.82
C LYS A 126 16.38 13.79 24.58
N GLU A 127 16.20 15.01 24.08
CA GLU A 127 16.77 16.23 24.67
C GLU A 127 15.82 16.90 25.69
N LEU A 128 14.54 16.51 25.71
CA LEU A 128 13.54 17.10 26.59
C LEU A 128 13.67 16.59 28.03
N ARG A 129 13.74 17.53 28.96
CA ARG A 129 13.66 17.22 30.38
C ARG A 129 12.22 17.02 30.80
N LEU A 130 11.91 15.93 31.51
CA LEU A 130 10.55 15.55 31.88
C LEU A 130 9.80 16.69 32.61
N LEU A 131 10.40 17.32 33.61
CA LEU A 131 9.72 18.37 34.39
C LEU A 131 9.45 19.63 33.55
N ASP A 132 10.34 19.97 32.64
CA ASP A 132 10.16 21.11 31.73
C ASP A 132 9.03 20.81 30.76
N PHE A 133 8.99 19.60 30.17
CA PHE A 133 7.90 19.17 29.30
C PHE A 133 6.54 19.19 30.01
N LEU A 134 6.45 18.65 31.22
CA LEU A 134 5.18 18.63 31.97
C LEU A 134 4.73 20.06 32.35
N ARG A 135 5.65 20.92 32.73
CA ARG A 135 5.35 22.32 33.09
C ARG A 135 4.91 23.14 31.87
N ASP A 136 5.71 23.11 30.81
CA ASP A 136 5.55 24.03 29.69
C ASP A 136 4.53 23.54 28.65
N ILE A 137 4.47 22.23 28.44
CA ILE A 137 3.59 21.60 27.47
C ILE A 137 2.39 20.93 28.15
N GLY A 138 2.64 20.08 29.16
CA GLY A 138 1.56 19.34 29.85
C GLY A 138 0.51 20.25 30.48
N SER A 139 0.92 21.42 31.02
CA SER A 139 0.00 22.43 31.57
C SER A 139 -0.97 23.04 30.54
N ARG A 140 -0.71 22.87 29.25
CA ARG A 140 -1.56 23.37 28.15
C ARG A 140 -2.64 22.36 27.74
N PHE A 141 -2.59 21.13 28.25
CA PHE A 141 -3.58 20.10 27.97
C PHE A 141 -4.64 20.00 29.08
N SER A 142 -5.88 19.80 28.67
CA SER A 142 -6.98 19.58 29.61
C SER A 142 -7.28 18.08 29.69
N VAL A 143 -7.10 17.47 30.86
CA VAL A 143 -7.42 16.07 31.11
C VAL A 143 -8.88 15.76 30.75
N ASN A 144 -9.82 16.64 31.08
CA ASN A 144 -11.23 16.45 30.72
C ASN A 144 -11.45 16.37 29.21
N ARG A 145 -10.75 17.20 28.41
CA ARG A 145 -10.83 17.13 26.95
C ARG A 145 -10.17 15.86 26.41
N MET A 146 -9.05 15.45 26.97
CA MET A 146 -8.39 14.19 26.58
C MET A 146 -9.27 12.98 26.86
N LEU A 147 -9.90 12.92 28.05
CA LEU A 147 -10.85 11.86 28.40
C LEU A 147 -12.11 11.85 27.52
N ALA A 148 -12.47 13.00 26.96
CA ALA A 148 -13.63 13.11 26.06
C ALA A 148 -13.34 12.62 24.62
N GLN A 149 -12.07 12.38 24.25
CA GLN A 149 -11.72 11.85 22.92
C GLN A 149 -12.26 10.44 22.72
N GLU A 150 -12.83 10.15 21.56
CA GLU A 150 -13.46 8.86 21.26
C GLU A 150 -12.47 7.70 21.38
N SER A 151 -11.25 7.87 20.90
CA SER A 151 -10.18 6.88 21.02
C SER A 151 -9.82 6.55 22.48
N VAL A 152 -9.89 7.55 23.36
CA VAL A 152 -9.62 7.39 24.80
C VAL A 152 -10.79 6.71 25.48
N LYS A 153 -12.05 7.11 25.19
CA LYS A 153 -13.25 6.48 25.76
C LYS A 153 -13.31 4.99 25.50
N GLN A 154 -13.08 4.57 24.24
CA GLN A 154 -13.06 3.15 23.86
C GLN A 154 -11.99 2.35 24.60
N ARG A 155 -10.86 2.97 24.91
CA ARG A 155 -9.75 2.33 25.63
C ARG A 155 -9.95 2.30 27.14
N LEU A 156 -10.66 3.28 27.73
CA LEU A 156 -10.93 3.32 29.17
C LEU A 156 -11.68 2.07 29.65
N GLU A 157 -12.60 1.56 28.86
CA GLU A 157 -13.37 0.34 29.19
C GLU A 157 -12.48 -0.93 29.21
N ASN A 158 -11.39 -0.95 28.44
CA ASN A 158 -10.48 -2.08 28.30
C ASN A 158 -9.15 -1.89 29.06
N GLY A 159 -9.05 -0.84 29.88
CA GLY A 159 -7.84 -0.45 30.59
C GLY A 159 -6.88 0.35 29.71
N LEU A 160 -6.69 1.64 30.04
CA LEU A 160 -5.78 2.57 29.39
C LEU A 160 -4.62 2.89 30.36
N SER A 161 -3.39 2.64 29.98
CA SER A 161 -2.23 3.03 30.78
C SER A 161 -1.98 4.52 30.67
N PHE A 162 -1.33 5.10 31.69
CA PHE A 162 -0.88 6.50 31.62
C PHE A 162 0.07 6.73 30.44
N LEU A 163 0.87 5.74 30.11
CA LEU A 163 1.78 5.76 28.96
C LEU A 163 1.01 6.00 27.66
N GLU A 164 0.01 5.16 27.37
CA GLU A 164 -0.85 5.30 26.17
C GLU A 164 -1.64 6.62 26.20
N PHE A 165 -2.15 7.01 27.37
CA PHE A 165 -2.89 8.26 27.56
C PHE A 165 -2.06 9.49 27.21
N SER A 166 -0.76 9.45 27.48
CA SER A 166 0.16 10.56 27.19
C SER A 166 0.50 10.70 25.71
N TYR A 167 0.15 9.73 24.85
CA TYR A 167 0.52 9.74 23.43
C TYR A 167 0.07 11.00 22.71
N SER A 168 -1.16 11.48 22.94
CA SER A 168 -1.68 12.70 22.31
C SER A 168 -0.89 13.97 22.65
N LEU A 169 -0.23 14.01 23.82
CA LEU A 169 0.67 15.12 24.19
C LEU A 169 1.92 15.11 23.30
N LEU A 170 2.46 13.92 23.04
CA LEU A 170 3.68 13.76 22.24
C LEU A 170 3.42 14.13 20.78
N GLN A 171 2.34 13.62 20.17
CA GLN A 171 1.97 13.99 18.80
C GLN A 171 1.64 15.48 18.69
N GLY A 172 0.95 16.05 19.69
CA GLY A 172 0.69 17.49 19.73
C GLY A 172 1.99 18.31 19.82
N TYR A 173 2.99 17.83 20.57
CA TYR A 173 4.29 18.45 20.64
C TYR A 173 5.06 18.30 19.32
N ASP A 174 4.98 17.19 18.62
CA ASP A 174 5.55 17.01 17.28
C ASP A 174 5.08 18.11 16.34
N PHE A 175 3.76 18.37 16.29
CA PHE A 175 3.23 19.43 15.44
C PHE A 175 3.74 20.81 15.85
N TYR A 176 3.74 21.12 17.15
CA TYR A 176 4.30 22.38 17.67
C TYR A 176 5.77 22.54 17.32
N HIS A 177 6.59 21.50 17.52
CA HIS A 177 8.00 21.52 17.19
C HIS A 177 8.24 21.76 15.71
N LEU A 178 7.55 21.01 14.84
CA LEU A 178 7.65 21.17 13.39
C LEU A 178 7.14 22.54 12.91
N ASN A 179 6.13 23.10 13.55
CA ASN A 179 5.71 24.48 13.29
C ASN A 179 6.84 25.47 13.59
N LYS A 180 7.56 25.30 14.68
CA LYS A 180 8.67 26.19 15.08
C LYS A 180 9.89 26.09 14.17
N ILE A 181 10.28 24.87 13.77
CA ILE A 181 11.55 24.67 13.03
C ILE A 181 11.39 24.67 11.51
N LEU A 182 10.23 24.29 10.99
CA LEU A 182 9.96 24.13 9.55
C LEU A 182 8.78 24.96 9.04
N ASN A 183 8.19 25.81 9.87
CA ASN A 183 6.95 26.51 9.56
C ASN A 183 5.86 25.56 9.04
N CYS A 184 5.77 24.37 9.64
CA CYS A 184 4.75 23.38 9.31
C CYS A 184 3.39 23.88 9.81
N THR A 185 2.44 24.09 8.91
CA THR A 185 1.12 24.69 9.21
C THR A 185 -0.04 23.75 9.01
N MET A 186 0.21 22.51 8.56
CA MET A 186 -0.83 21.51 8.41
C MET A 186 -0.37 20.12 8.85
N GLU A 187 -1.31 19.36 9.42
CA GLU A 187 -1.14 17.96 9.76
C GLU A 187 -2.15 17.11 8.99
N PHE A 188 -1.67 16.01 8.36
CA PHE A 188 -2.50 15.02 7.70
C PHE A 188 -2.39 13.71 8.43
N GLY A 189 -3.52 13.03 8.64
CA GLY A 189 -3.57 11.72 9.28
C GLY A 189 -4.80 10.92 8.90
N GLY A 190 -4.89 9.67 9.38
CA GLY A 190 -6.11 8.89 9.28
C GLY A 190 -7.24 9.48 10.15
N GLN A 191 -8.50 9.18 9.83
CA GLN A 191 -9.64 9.67 10.61
C GLN A 191 -9.58 9.27 12.10
N ASP A 192 -8.91 8.17 12.43
CA ASP A 192 -8.67 7.72 13.79
C ASP A 192 -7.68 8.60 14.56
N GLN A 193 -6.91 9.46 13.87
CA GLN A 193 -5.94 10.39 14.44
C GLN A 193 -6.53 11.77 14.82
N TRP A 194 -7.80 12.04 14.52
CA TRP A 194 -8.39 13.36 14.68
C TRP A 194 -8.16 13.99 16.06
N GLY A 195 -8.35 13.20 17.13
CA GLY A 195 -8.16 13.67 18.50
C GLY A 195 -6.73 14.13 18.80
N ASN A 196 -5.73 13.35 18.32
CA ASN A 196 -4.31 13.69 18.50
C ASN A 196 -3.94 14.93 17.69
N MET A 197 -4.41 15.03 16.44
CA MET A 197 -4.14 16.16 15.55
C MET A 197 -4.71 17.47 16.08
N VAL A 198 -5.96 17.48 16.52
CA VAL A 198 -6.60 18.67 17.12
C VAL A 198 -5.93 19.08 18.42
N ALA A 199 -5.39 18.13 19.19
CA ALA A 199 -4.60 18.45 20.38
C ALA A 199 -3.34 19.27 20.02
N GLY A 200 -2.71 18.97 18.87
CA GLY A 200 -1.58 19.73 18.33
C GLY A 200 -1.96 21.14 17.89
N THR A 201 -3.08 21.30 17.17
CA THR A 201 -3.56 22.65 16.78
C THR A 201 -3.86 23.52 18.00
N GLU A 202 -4.50 22.95 19.02
CA GLU A 202 -4.82 23.66 20.26
C GLU A 202 -3.54 24.03 21.04
N LEU A 203 -2.53 23.16 21.06
CA LEU A 203 -1.23 23.46 21.67
C LEU A 203 -0.57 24.66 20.99
N ILE A 204 -0.47 24.65 19.65
CA ILE A 204 0.12 25.74 18.88
C ILE A 204 -0.62 27.05 19.14
N ARG A 205 -1.96 27.02 19.12
CA ARG A 205 -2.79 28.17 19.40
C ARG A 205 -2.46 28.79 20.76
N ARG A 206 -2.36 27.97 21.80
CA ARG A 206 -2.05 28.41 23.18
C ARG A 206 -0.60 28.85 23.37
N MET A 207 0.33 28.31 22.60
CA MET A 207 1.75 28.64 22.67
C MET A 207 2.13 29.88 21.86
N SER A 208 1.26 30.31 20.94
CA SER A 208 1.45 31.47 20.06
C SER A 208 0.57 32.68 20.42
N ASP A 209 -0.10 32.65 21.58
CA ASP A 209 -1.09 33.65 21.99
C ASP A 209 -2.16 33.90 20.88
N GLU A 210 -2.65 32.79 20.31
CA GLU A 210 -3.70 32.78 19.27
C GLU A 210 -3.31 33.40 17.92
N LYS A 211 -2.01 33.67 17.68
CA LYS A 211 -1.54 34.37 16.48
C LYS A 211 -1.19 33.42 15.32
N THR A 212 -0.94 32.13 15.60
CA THR A 212 -0.53 31.17 14.59
C THR A 212 -1.71 30.30 14.17
N GLU A 213 -2.07 30.38 12.89
CA GLU A 213 -3.11 29.59 12.31
C GLU A 213 -2.53 28.28 11.72
N VAL A 214 -3.03 27.16 12.21
CA VAL A 214 -2.64 25.82 11.73
C VAL A 214 -3.87 24.96 11.56
N HIS A 215 -3.80 23.96 10.66
CA HIS A 215 -4.93 23.17 10.26
C HIS A 215 -4.64 21.68 10.32
N CYS A 216 -5.71 20.90 10.42
CA CYS A 216 -5.68 19.45 10.28
C CYS A 216 -6.67 18.99 9.21
N LEU A 217 -6.25 17.98 8.46
CA LEU A 217 -7.08 17.29 7.49
C LEU A 217 -6.93 15.78 7.70
N THR A 218 -8.07 15.09 7.91
CA THR A 218 -8.05 13.64 8.02
C THR A 218 -8.51 12.96 6.72
N ILE A 219 -7.92 11.78 6.50
CA ILE A 219 -8.17 10.92 5.36
C ILE A 219 -9.07 9.77 5.83
N PRO A 220 -10.11 9.40 5.06
CA PRO A 220 -10.99 8.30 5.46
C PRO A 220 -10.25 6.97 5.57
N LEU A 221 -10.62 6.14 6.53
CA LEU A 221 -10.18 4.76 6.56
C LEU A 221 -10.89 3.98 5.44
N LEU A 222 -10.12 3.23 4.66
CA LEU A 222 -10.68 2.29 3.70
C LEU A 222 -11.17 1.05 4.44
N MET A 223 -12.43 0.74 4.28
CA MET A 223 -13.07 -0.45 4.85
C MET A 223 -13.47 -1.39 3.73
N ASN A 224 -13.19 -2.67 3.88
CA ASN A 224 -13.72 -3.67 2.96
C ASN A 224 -15.21 -3.88 3.27
N PRO A 225 -16.14 -3.55 2.36
CA PRO A 225 -17.58 -3.62 2.62
C PRO A 225 -18.08 -5.06 2.84
N ALA A 226 -17.39 -6.05 2.26
CA ALA A 226 -17.77 -7.46 2.40
C ALA A 226 -17.38 -8.06 3.76
N THR A 227 -16.30 -7.56 4.39
CA THR A 227 -15.76 -8.11 5.64
C THR A 227 -15.89 -7.17 6.83
N GLY A 228 -16.18 -5.88 6.61
CA GLY A 228 -16.17 -4.84 7.64
C GLY A 228 -14.77 -4.57 8.23
N GLN A 229 -13.71 -5.12 7.65
CA GLN A 229 -12.33 -4.95 8.13
C GLN A 229 -11.63 -3.79 7.43
N LYS A 230 -10.63 -3.21 8.10
CA LYS A 230 -9.75 -2.22 7.46
C LYS A 230 -9.07 -2.84 6.24
N PHE A 231 -9.06 -2.10 5.11
CA PHE A 231 -8.39 -2.49 3.87
C PHE A 231 -6.88 -2.66 4.09
N GLY A 232 -6.27 -3.60 3.36
CA GLY A 232 -4.83 -3.87 3.46
C GLY A 232 -4.49 -5.24 4.05
N LYS A 233 -5.52 -6.07 4.30
CA LYS A 233 -5.32 -7.47 4.70
C LYS A 233 -5.74 -8.40 3.56
N SER A 234 -4.98 -9.50 3.38
CA SER A 234 -5.35 -10.58 2.47
C SER A 234 -6.62 -11.31 2.94
N ILE A 235 -7.20 -12.16 2.09
CA ILE A 235 -8.37 -13.00 2.42
C ILE A 235 -8.13 -13.84 3.69
N GLY A 236 -6.87 -14.19 4.00
CA GLY A 236 -6.49 -14.88 5.25
C GLY A 236 -6.23 -13.96 6.45
N GLY A 237 -6.52 -12.65 6.35
CA GLY A 237 -6.31 -11.69 7.44
C GLY A 237 -4.88 -11.20 7.63
N ALA A 238 -3.92 -11.69 6.84
CA ALA A 238 -2.54 -11.24 6.90
C ALA A 238 -2.36 -9.87 6.23
N SER A 239 -1.46 -9.04 6.77
CA SER A 239 -1.10 -7.75 6.15
C SER A 239 -0.41 -7.97 4.81
N VAL A 240 -0.74 -7.13 3.81
CA VAL A 240 -0.06 -7.09 2.51
C VAL A 240 1.03 -6.03 2.58
N TRP A 241 2.28 -6.49 2.56
CA TRP A 241 3.45 -5.67 2.79
C TRP A 241 4.01 -5.07 1.50
N LEU A 242 4.67 -3.92 1.61
CA LEU A 242 5.40 -3.31 0.50
C LEU A 242 6.79 -3.94 0.30
N ASP A 243 7.27 -4.68 1.28
CA ASP A 243 8.51 -5.46 1.17
C ASP A 243 8.27 -6.71 0.33
N ALA A 244 9.03 -6.86 -0.76
CA ALA A 244 8.92 -7.98 -1.69
C ALA A 244 9.33 -9.34 -1.09
N GLU A 245 10.14 -9.35 -0.02
CA GLU A 245 10.49 -10.57 0.71
C GLU A 245 9.33 -11.06 1.60
N ARG A 246 8.46 -10.14 2.05
CA ARG A 246 7.29 -10.46 2.90
C ARG A 246 6.03 -10.72 2.11
N THR A 247 5.85 -10.00 1.00
CA THR A 247 4.75 -10.19 0.04
C THR A 247 5.35 -10.09 -1.34
N SER A 248 5.37 -11.19 -2.09
CA SER A 248 5.94 -11.18 -3.44
C SER A 248 5.27 -10.12 -4.30
N VAL A 249 5.98 -9.56 -5.29
CA VAL A 249 5.42 -8.55 -6.21
C VAL A 249 4.18 -9.08 -6.91
N PHE A 250 4.17 -10.37 -7.26
CA PHE A 250 3.02 -11.01 -7.88
C PHE A 250 1.81 -11.09 -6.92
N ASP A 251 2.02 -11.47 -5.66
CA ASP A 251 0.95 -11.52 -4.65
C ASP A 251 0.44 -10.12 -4.30
N TYR A 252 1.34 -9.12 -4.26
CA TYR A 252 0.98 -7.71 -4.12
C TYR A 252 0.09 -7.25 -5.28
N TYR A 253 0.48 -7.56 -6.53
CA TYR A 253 -0.35 -7.29 -7.71
C TYR A 253 -1.71 -7.99 -7.62
N GLN A 254 -1.73 -9.29 -7.26
CA GLN A 254 -2.97 -10.07 -7.14
C GLN A 254 -3.89 -9.53 -6.04
N PHE A 255 -3.35 -9.00 -4.95
CA PHE A 255 -4.17 -8.35 -3.92
C PHE A 255 -5.05 -7.24 -4.51
N TRP A 256 -4.46 -6.36 -5.31
CA TRP A 256 -5.19 -5.28 -5.96
C TRP A 256 -6.13 -5.78 -7.06
N ARG A 257 -5.69 -6.74 -7.86
CA ARG A 257 -6.50 -7.35 -8.92
C ARG A 257 -7.74 -8.09 -8.38
N ASN A 258 -7.68 -8.58 -7.15
CA ASN A 258 -8.78 -9.28 -6.48
C ASN A 258 -9.59 -8.37 -5.55
N SER A 259 -9.48 -7.06 -5.68
CA SER A 259 -10.33 -6.12 -4.94
C SER A 259 -11.81 -6.35 -5.23
N ASP A 260 -12.67 -6.04 -4.25
CA ASP A 260 -14.12 -6.07 -4.43
C ASP A 260 -14.56 -5.09 -5.53
N ASP A 261 -15.52 -5.49 -6.37
CA ASP A 261 -16.00 -4.68 -7.50
C ASP A 261 -16.51 -3.32 -7.04
N GLY A 262 -17.21 -3.28 -5.90
CA GLY A 262 -17.74 -2.05 -5.31
C GLY A 262 -16.67 -1.06 -4.83
N MET A 263 -15.43 -1.52 -4.63
CA MET A 263 -14.32 -0.66 -4.20
C MET A 263 -13.47 -0.13 -5.36
N VAL A 264 -13.59 -0.68 -6.57
CA VAL A 264 -12.63 -0.41 -7.67
C VAL A 264 -12.56 1.07 -8.02
N GLU A 265 -13.69 1.78 -8.09
CA GLU A 265 -13.72 3.23 -8.38
C GLU A 265 -12.94 4.01 -7.32
N GLU A 266 -13.21 3.75 -6.06
CA GLU A 266 -12.55 4.42 -4.94
C GLU A 266 -11.04 4.13 -4.93
N LEU A 267 -10.65 2.88 -5.14
CA LEU A 267 -9.25 2.47 -5.16
C LEU A 267 -8.49 3.05 -6.35
N LEU A 268 -9.08 3.09 -7.55
CA LEU A 268 -8.48 3.75 -8.71
C LEU A 268 -8.27 5.24 -8.44
N CYS A 269 -9.27 5.94 -7.91
CA CYS A 269 -9.14 7.36 -7.57
C CYS A 269 -8.00 7.63 -6.59
N LYS A 270 -7.75 6.73 -5.64
CA LYS A 270 -6.78 6.92 -4.55
C LYS A 270 -5.39 6.38 -4.85
N PHE A 271 -5.25 5.35 -5.69
CA PHE A 271 -3.96 4.67 -5.91
C PHE A 271 -3.43 4.75 -7.35
N ALA A 272 -4.25 5.13 -8.32
CA ALA A 272 -3.81 5.39 -9.68
C ALA A 272 -3.65 6.90 -9.93
N LEU A 273 -2.72 7.53 -9.21
CA LEU A 273 -2.59 9.00 -9.17
C LEU A 273 -2.13 9.64 -10.49
N ASP A 274 -1.51 8.86 -11.37
CA ASP A 274 -1.04 9.33 -12.68
C ASP A 274 -2.15 9.25 -13.74
N ILE A 275 -3.30 8.67 -13.39
CA ILE A 275 -4.52 8.65 -14.19
C ILE A 275 -5.45 9.80 -13.75
N PRO A 276 -6.01 10.61 -14.67
CA PRO A 276 -7.03 11.59 -14.33
C PRO A 276 -8.20 10.98 -13.56
N VAL A 277 -8.74 11.70 -12.57
CA VAL A 277 -9.80 11.15 -11.71
C VAL A 277 -11.06 10.81 -12.49
N GLU A 278 -11.37 11.58 -13.53
CA GLU A 278 -12.49 11.33 -14.44
C GLU A 278 -12.31 10.03 -15.22
N GLU A 279 -11.09 9.76 -15.70
CA GLU A 279 -10.75 8.49 -16.34
C GLU A 279 -10.84 7.32 -15.36
N ALA A 280 -10.31 7.47 -14.12
CA ALA A 280 -10.40 6.44 -13.09
C ALA A 280 -11.86 6.01 -12.83
N ARG A 281 -12.77 6.97 -12.77
CA ARG A 281 -14.22 6.72 -12.64
C ARG A 281 -14.83 6.09 -13.88
N ALA A 282 -14.45 6.55 -15.08
CA ALA A 282 -14.92 6.00 -16.33
C ALA A 282 -14.49 4.53 -16.50
N LEU A 283 -13.25 4.20 -16.14
CA LEU A 283 -12.73 2.83 -16.15
C LEU A 283 -13.56 1.90 -15.24
N ALA A 284 -13.84 2.33 -14.02
CA ALA A 284 -14.64 1.53 -13.07
C ALA A 284 -16.09 1.28 -13.58
N ARG A 285 -16.61 2.17 -14.43
CA ARG A 285 -17.98 2.12 -14.98
C ARG A 285 -18.02 1.61 -16.42
N SER A 286 -16.90 1.19 -17.01
CA SER A 286 -16.76 0.83 -18.43
C SER A 286 -17.49 -0.48 -18.85
N GLY A 287 -18.09 -1.22 -17.91
CA GLY A 287 -18.66 -2.54 -18.14
C GLY A 287 -17.62 -3.67 -18.14
N ASN A 288 -16.31 -3.38 -18.11
CA ASN A 288 -15.24 -4.36 -17.94
C ASN A 288 -14.47 -4.09 -16.63
N ILE A 289 -15.08 -4.42 -15.53
CA ILE A 289 -14.51 -4.20 -14.19
C ILE A 289 -13.17 -4.93 -14.00
N ASN A 290 -12.97 -6.07 -14.68
CA ASN A 290 -11.71 -6.81 -14.61
C ASN A 290 -10.56 -6.01 -15.24
N ARG A 291 -10.81 -5.25 -16.32
CA ARG A 291 -9.80 -4.35 -16.91
C ARG A 291 -9.48 -3.21 -15.96
N ALA A 292 -10.48 -2.62 -15.33
CA ALA A 292 -10.27 -1.58 -14.30
C ALA A 292 -9.41 -2.11 -13.13
N LYS A 293 -9.63 -3.35 -12.68
CA LYS A 293 -8.80 -4.03 -11.67
C LYS A 293 -7.38 -4.32 -12.13
N GLU A 294 -7.16 -4.67 -13.40
CA GLU A 294 -5.81 -4.83 -13.97
C GLU A 294 -5.04 -3.51 -13.96
N ILE A 295 -5.70 -2.41 -14.34
CA ILE A 295 -5.11 -1.07 -14.33
C ILE A 295 -4.80 -0.66 -12.89
N LEU A 296 -5.72 -0.83 -11.95
CA LEU A 296 -5.50 -0.57 -10.53
C LEU A 296 -4.29 -1.34 -10.00
N ALA A 297 -4.24 -2.66 -10.26
CA ALA A 297 -3.17 -3.52 -9.80
C ALA A 297 -1.81 -3.13 -10.40
N TYR A 298 -1.79 -2.79 -11.67
CA TYR A 298 -0.60 -2.32 -12.36
C TYR A 298 -0.09 -1.01 -11.75
N GLU A 299 -0.95 0.01 -11.62
CA GLU A 299 -0.57 1.33 -11.10
C GLU A 299 -0.10 1.26 -9.64
N ALA A 300 -0.82 0.53 -8.78
CA ALA A 300 -0.41 0.33 -7.39
C ALA A 300 0.92 -0.42 -7.27
N THR A 301 1.14 -1.44 -8.13
CA THR A 301 2.40 -2.19 -8.15
C THR A 301 3.54 -1.35 -8.71
N ARG A 302 3.29 -0.54 -9.75
CA ARG A 302 4.26 0.37 -10.33
C ARG A 302 4.77 1.41 -9.33
N LEU A 303 3.87 1.95 -8.52
CA LEU A 303 4.22 2.91 -7.47
C LEU A 303 5.09 2.28 -6.36
N ALA A 304 4.82 1.03 -5.97
CA ALA A 304 5.51 0.37 -4.87
C ALA A 304 6.81 -0.34 -5.30
N HIS A 305 6.84 -0.93 -6.50
CA HIS A 305 7.89 -1.84 -6.95
C HIS A 305 8.55 -1.44 -8.27
N GLY A 306 8.08 -0.37 -8.91
CA GLY A 306 8.61 0.11 -10.19
C GLY A 306 7.90 -0.49 -11.41
N GLU A 307 8.11 0.15 -12.57
CA GLU A 307 7.40 -0.14 -13.81
C GLU A 307 7.69 -1.55 -14.36
N ALA A 308 8.97 -1.96 -14.33
CA ALA A 308 9.37 -3.29 -14.81
C ALA A 308 8.72 -4.42 -14.01
N ALA A 309 8.69 -4.30 -12.66
CA ALA A 309 8.06 -5.28 -11.79
C ALA A 309 6.53 -5.34 -11.96
N ALA A 310 5.89 -4.19 -12.19
CA ALA A 310 4.46 -4.11 -12.47
C ALA A 310 4.11 -4.75 -13.81
N ALA A 311 4.90 -4.47 -14.87
CA ALA A 311 4.73 -5.08 -16.19
C ALA A 311 4.88 -6.61 -16.11
N GLN A 312 5.90 -7.08 -15.41
CA GLN A 312 6.13 -8.51 -15.19
C GLN A 312 4.95 -9.17 -14.48
N ALA A 313 4.47 -8.57 -13.38
CA ALA A 313 3.32 -9.12 -12.63
C ALA A 313 2.03 -9.12 -13.46
N TYR A 314 1.79 -8.07 -14.25
CA TYR A 314 0.65 -7.99 -15.16
C TYR A 314 0.67 -9.10 -16.21
N VAL A 315 1.81 -9.29 -16.90
CA VAL A 315 1.95 -10.33 -17.94
C VAL A 315 1.84 -11.73 -17.32
N GLN A 316 2.48 -11.98 -16.17
CA GLN A 316 2.32 -13.24 -15.44
C GLN A 316 0.85 -13.53 -15.07
N ALA A 317 0.12 -12.50 -14.61
CA ALA A 317 -1.29 -12.64 -14.29
C ALA A 317 -2.14 -12.91 -15.54
N GLY A 318 -1.86 -12.22 -16.64
CA GLY A 318 -2.52 -12.44 -17.94
C GLY A 318 -2.30 -13.85 -18.50
N ILE A 319 -1.08 -14.35 -18.45
CA ILE A 319 -0.75 -15.73 -18.84
C ILE A 319 -1.50 -16.75 -17.96
N LYS A 320 -1.58 -16.45 -16.66
CA LYS A 320 -2.17 -17.39 -15.68
C LYS A 320 -3.71 -17.42 -15.72
N PHE A 321 -4.34 -16.26 -15.84
CA PHE A 321 -5.78 -16.09 -15.65
C PHE A 321 -6.52 -15.56 -16.88
N GLY A 322 -5.81 -15.18 -17.94
CA GLY A 322 -6.30 -14.43 -19.09
C GLY A 322 -6.24 -12.92 -18.85
N PHE A 323 -6.00 -12.17 -19.93
CA PHE A 323 -6.10 -10.71 -19.94
C PHE A 323 -7.56 -10.29 -20.01
N ALA A 324 -7.93 -9.26 -19.29
CA ALA A 324 -9.31 -8.75 -19.29
C ALA A 324 -9.62 -7.93 -20.55
N ASP A 325 -8.62 -7.38 -21.19
CA ASP A 325 -8.72 -6.61 -22.43
C ASP A 325 -7.56 -6.97 -23.39
N PRO A 326 -7.57 -8.18 -23.97
CA PRO A 326 -6.47 -8.66 -24.82
C PRO A 326 -6.34 -7.87 -26.13
N ASP A 327 -7.42 -7.26 -26.59
CA ASP A 327 -7.46 -6.49 -27.84
C ASP A 327 -7.14 -5.00 -27.63
N GLY A 328 -6.95 -4.57 -26.39
CA GLY A 328 -6.68 -3.16 -26.05
C GLY A 328 -7.81 -2.18 -26.39
N LYS A 329 -9.06 -2.63 -26.29
CA LYS A 329 -10.26 -1.84 -26.67
C LYS A 329 -10.59 -0.74 -25.66
N ILE A 330 -10.15 -0.88 -24.41
CA ILE A 330 -10.39 0.10 -23.36
C ILE A 330 -9.21 1.07 -23.31
N ALA A 331 -9.45 2.29 -23.77
CA ALA A 331 -8.45 3.34 -23.72
C ALA A 331 -8.11 3.73 -22.28
N THR A 332 -6.81 3.94 -22.02
CA THR A 332 -6.31 4.42 -20.71
C THR A 332 -4.99 5.19 -20.91
N THR A 333 -4.80 6.20 -20.05
CA THR A 333 -3.52 6.95 -19.96
C THR A 333 -2.48 6.20 -19.13
N SER A 334 -2.85 5.10 -18.45
CA SER A 334 -1.92 4.23 -17.73
C SER A 334 -0.88 3.65 -18.67
N SER A 335 0.38 3.55 -18.20
CA SER A 335 1.46 2.91 -18.93
C SER A 335 1.26 1.41 -19.15
N ILE A 336 0.30 0.78 -18.51
CA ILE A 336 -0.14 -0.60 -18.80
C ILE A 336 -0.50 -0.80 -20.29
N ALA A 337 -1.03 0.25 -20.95
CA ALA A 337 -1.37 0.21 -22.38
C ALA A 337 -0.15 -0.01 -23.30
N ARG A 338 1.07 0.26 -22.79
CA ARG A 338 2.33 0.10 -23.53
C ARG A 338 3.03 -1.21 -23.23
N VAL A 339 2.52 -1.99 -22.26
CA VAL A 339 3.12 -3.27 -21.89
C VAL A 339 2.85 -4.28 -23.00
N SER A 340 3.91 -4.76 -23.65
CA SER A 340 3.81 -5.81 -24.64
C SER A 340 3.50 -7.15 -23.97
N MET A 341 2.48 -7.83 -24.43
CA MET A 341 2.13 -9.18 -23.94
C MET A 341 3.19 -10.23 -24.33
N THR A 342 4.12 -9.85 -25.22
CA THR A 342 5.25 -10.67 -25.70
C THR A 342 6.57 -10.32 -25.03
N ASP A 343 6.60 -9.32 -24.14
CA ASP A 343 7.82 -8.98 -23.41
C ASP A 343 8.31 -10.20 -22.62
N LYS A 344 9.64 -10.38 -22.64
CA LYS A 344 10.31 -11.50 -21.97
C LYS A 344 10.06 -11.45 -20.47
N VAL A 345 8.96 -12.03 -20.06
CA VAL A 345 8.70 -12.27 -18.64
C VAL A 345 9.53 -13.47 -18.26
N GLU A 346 10.32 -13.37 -17.23
CA GLU A 346 10.91 -14.53 -16.56
C GLU A 346 9.79 -15.33 -15.91
N LEU A 347 9.24 -16.26 -16.68
CA LEU A 347 8.32 -17.25 -16.15
C LEU A 347 9.11 -18.26 -15.32
N PRO A 348 8.49 -18.88 -14.28
CA PRO A 348 9.10 -20.01 -13.61
C PRO A 348 9.46 -21.06 -14.66
N THR A 349 10.74 -21.14 -15.01
CA THR A 349 11.24 -21.95 -16.14
C THR A 349 11.84 -23.25 -15.61
N VAL A 350 11.61 -24.34 -16.33
CA VAL A 350 12.29 -25.60 -16.15
C VAL A 350 12.93 -25.99 -17.49
N THR A 351 14.21 -26.20 -17.49
CA THR A 351 14.93 -26.74 -18.64
C THR A 351 14.94 -28.26 -18.54
N LEU A 352 14.49 -28.93 -19.60
CA LEU A 352 14.47 -30.40 -19.72
C LEU A 352 15.32 -30.83 -20.92
N PRO A 353 16.11 -31.91 -20.76
CA PRO A 353 16.95 -32.40 -21.86
C PRO A 353 16.08 -32.98 -22.98
N GLU A 354 16.47 -32.69 -24.23
CA GLU A 354 15.80 -33.18 -25.45
C GLU A 354 15.64 -34.71 -25.46
N ALA A 355 16.59 -35.42 -24.85
CA ALA A 355 16.55 -36.86 -24.74
C ALA A 355 15.29 -37.42 -24.04
N LEU A 356 14.65 -36.65 -23.18
CA LEU A 356 13.39 -37.06 -22.53
C LEU A 356 12.20 -37.12 -23.50
N PHE A 357 12.28 -36.41 -24.60
CA PHE A 357 11.22 -36.33 -25.61
C PHE A 357 11.47 -37.25 -26.83
N ALA A 358 12.57 -38.03 -26.82
CA ALA A 358 12.92 -38.94 -27.89
C ALA A 358 11.99 -40.17 -27.98
N GLY A 359 11.96 -40.83 -29.14
CA GLY A 359 11.16 -42.03 -29.36
C GLY A 359 9.66 -41.78 -29.39
N ASP A 360 8.92 -42.39 -28.48
CA ASP A 360 7.44 -42.24 -28.39
C ASP A 360 7.00 -40.90 -27.74
N GLY A 361 7.96 -40.03 -27.37
CA GLY A 361 7.72 -38.73 -26.74
C GLY A 361 7.64 -38.79 -25.20
N LEU A 362 7.60 -37.62 -24.57
CA LEU A 362 7.49 -37.52 -23.12
C LEU A 362 6.01 -37.58 -22.69
N TRP A 363 5.69 -38.58 -21.91
CA TRP A 363 4.35 -38.73 -21.35
C TRP A 363 3.95 -37.57 -20.46
N ILE A 364 2.74 -37.01 -20.68
CA ILE A 364 2.25 -35.78 -20.00
C ILE A 364 2.31 -35.90 -18.47
N ALA A 365 1.97 -37.05 -17.88
CA ALA A 365 2.02 -37.19 -16.43
C ALA A 365 3.45 -37.17 -15.88
N ARG A 366 4.43 -37.68 -16.66
CA ARG A 366 5.84 -37.58 -16.32
C ARG A 366 6.36 -36.14 -16.48
N LEU A 367 6.00 -35.45 -17.55
CA LEU A 367 6.35 -34.05 -17.76
C LEU A 367 5.88 -33.18 -16.59
N ILE A 368 4.65 -33.36 -16.10
CA ILE A 368 4.10 -32.60 -14.97
C ILE A 368 4.94 -32.83 -13.72
N VAL A 369 5.40 -34.06 -13.47
CA VAL A 369 6.25 -34.38 -12.31
C VAL A 369 7.66 -33.82 -12.47
N GLU A 370 8.29 -33.96 -13.64
CA GLU A 370 9.62 -33.41 -13.95
C GLU A 370 9.63 -31.85 -13.82
N CYS A 371 8.51 -31.22 -14.12
CA CYS A 371 8.33 -29.78 -13.91
C CYS A 371 8.01 -29.41 -12.45
N GLY A 372 7.92 -30.38 -11.52
CA GLY A 372 7.59 -30.12 -10.11
C GLY A 372 6.16 -29.59 -9.89
N LEU A 373 5.25 -29.84 -10.83
CA LEU A 373 3.84 -29.41 -10.79
C LEU A 373 2.92 -30.48 -10.15
N ALA A 374 3.41 -31.69 -9.92
CA ALA A 374 2.76 -32.75 -9.13
C ALA A 374 3.82 -33.56 -8.39
N LYS A 375 3.43 -34.17 -7.28
CA LYS A 375 4.33 -34.99 -6.43
C LYS A 375 4.55 -36.40 -7.00
N SER A 376 3.61 -36.88 -7.80
CA SER A 376 3.62 -38.22 -8.38
C SER A 376 2.91 -38.26 -9.72
N THR A 377 3.22 -39.27 -10.55
CA THR A 377 2.49 -39.52 -11.80
C THR A 377 1.02 -39.85 -11.57
N SER A 378 0.64 -40.41 -10.42
CA SER A 378 -0.75 -40.64 -10.02
C SER A 378 -1.48 -39.33 -9.79
N ASP A 379 -0.87 -38.36 -9.13
CA ASP A 379 -1.45 -37.02 -8.94
C ASP A 379 -1.55 -36.28 -10.28
N ALA A 380 -0.52 -36.38 -11.11
CA ALA A 380 -0.52 -35.80 -12.45
C ALA A 380 -1.66 -36.36 -13.32
N ARG A 381 -1.93 -37.68 -13.28
CA ARG A 381 -3.07 -38.31 -13.98
C ARG A 381 -4.41 -37.73 -13.51
N ARG A 382 -4.59 -37.53 -12.19
CA ARG A 382 -5.82 -36.94 -11.65
C ARG A 382 -6.03 -35.53 -12.18
N LEU A 383 -4.95 -34.73 -12.30
CA LEU A 383 -5.02 -33.39 -12.90
C LEU A 383 -5.45 -33.43 -14.37
N VAL A 384 -4.95 -34.39 -15.18
CA VAL A 384 -5.38 -34.58 -16.57
C VAL A 384 -6.85 -34.99 -16.62
N GLN A 385 -7.27 -35.97 -15.83
CA GLN A 385 -8.65 -36.47 -15.77
C GLN A 385 -9.65 -35.40 -15.33
N SER A 386 -9.24 -34.43 -14.48
CA SER A 386 -10.08 -33.33 -14.09
C SER A 386 -10.06 -32.16 -15.09
N ASN A 387 -9.51 -32.35 -16.29
CA ASN A 387 -9.33 -31.31 -17.32
C ASN A 387 -8.58 -30.06 -16.84
N ALA A 388 -7.66 -30.27 -15.90
CA ALA A 388 -6.90 -29.19 -15.26
C ALA A 388 -5.53 -28.96 -15.92
N VAL A 389 -5.17 -29.66 -17.01
CA VAL A 389 -3.87 -29.56 -17.66
C VAL A 389 -4.00 -28.89 -19.03
N SER A 390 -3.09 -27.99 -19.36
CA SER A 390 -2.97 -27.43 -20.72
C SER A 390 -1.51 -27.19 -21.08
N VAL A 391 -1.21 -27.33 -22.40
CA VAL A 391 0.07 -27.00 -23.02
C VAL A 391 -0.21 -25.90 -24.06
N ASP A 392 0.46 -24.75 -23.92
CA ASP A 392 0.24 -23.53 -24.74
C ASP A 392 -1.26 -23.16 -24.90
N GLY A 393 -2.02 -23.29 -23.78
CA GLY A 393 -3.45 -23.00 -23.77
C GLY A 393 -4.33 -24.14 -24.25
N ASN A 394 -3.80 -25.16 -24.97
CA ASN A 394 -4.55 -26.31 -25.43
C ASN A 394 -4.77 -27.30 -24.28
N LYS A 395 -6.02 -27.59 -23.97
CA LYS A 395 -6.37 -28.55 -22.91
C LYS A 395 -5.98 -29.98 -23.28
N ILE A 396 -5.31 -30.65 -22.35
CA ILE A 396 -4.95 -32.06 -22.44
C ILE A 396 -5.92 -32.86 -21.60
N THR A 397 -6.71 -33.71 -22.28
CA THR A 397 -7.74 -34.54 -21.63
C THR A 397 -7.40 -36.05 -21.66
N ASP A 398 -6.45 -36.43 -22.52
CA ASP A 398 -5.99 -37.80 -22.59
C ASP A 398 -4.84 -38.03 -21.61
N VAL A 399 -5.03 -38.93 -20.65
CA VAL A 399 -4.00 -39.32 -19.66
C VAL A 399 -2.80 -40.03 -20.28
N LYS A 400 -2.94 -40.55 -21.49
CA LYS A 400 -1.87 -41.22 -22.25
C LYS A 400 -1.15 -40.26 -23.20
N PHE A 401 -1.54 -39.02 -23.25
CA PHE A 401 -0.96 -38.02 -24.15
C PHE A 401 0.57 -37.96 -23.98
N THR A 402 1.29 -37.94 -25.09
CA THR A 402 2.75 -37.78 -25.16
C THR A 402 3.10 -36.55 -26.00
N LEU A 403 4.15 -35.85 -25.60
CA LEU A 403 4.69 -34.70 -26.35
C LEU A 403 5.95 -35.15 -27.09
N LYS A 404 5.98 -34.95 -28.42
CA LYS A 404 7.13 -35.29 -29.27
C LYS A 404 7.83 -34.05 -29.78
N ILE A 405 9.15 -34.13 -29.90
CA ILE A 405 9.92 -33.10 -30.61
C ILE A 405 9.46 -33.03 -32.08
N GLY A 406 9.21 -31.80 -32.54
CA GLY A 406 8.64 -31.56 -33.84
C GLY A 406 7.14 -31.28 -33.84
N GLU A 407 6.40 -31.73 -32.84
CA GLU A 407 5.00 -31.41 -32.60
C GLU A 407 4.82 -30.24 -31.62
N ILE A 408 5.87 -29.90 -30.87
CA ILE A 408 5.90 -28.80 -29.90
C ILE A 408 7.01 -27.83 -30.22
N GLN A 409 6.84 -26.58 -29.81
CA GLN A 409 7.92 -25.60 -29.81
C GLN A 409 8.96 -25.99 -28.72
N ARG A 410 10.25 -25.67 -28.95
CA ARG A 410 11.33 -25.88 -27.95
C ARG A 410 11.09 -25.11 -26.64
N LYS A 411 10.12 -24.19 -26.62
CA LYS A 411 9.71 -23.41 -25.50
C LYS A 411 8.20 -23.33 -25.46
N PHE A 412 7.58 -23.90 -24.43
CA PHE A 412 6.13 -23.99 -24.28
C PHE A 412 5.70 -23.78 -22.83
N LEU A 413 4.43 -23.43 -22.61
CA LEU A 413 3.84 -23.21 -21.31
C LEU A 413 3.02 -24.42 -20.86
N LEU A 414 3.43 -25.05 -19.77
CA LEU A 414 2.67 -26.13 -19.10
C LEU A 414 1.90 -25.56 -17.91
N LYS A 415 0.56 -25.72 -17.91
CA LYS A 415 -0.31 -25.33 -16.79
C LYS A 415 -0.96 -26.54 -16.14
N THR A 416 -1.12 -26.51 -14.80
CA THR A 416 -1.85 -27.51 -14.02
C THR A 416 -2.79 -26.82 -13.02
N GLY A 417 -4.12 -27.01 -13.21
CA GLY A 417 -5.13 -26.32 -12.41
C GLY A 417 -5.14 -24.81 -12.64
N LYS A 418 -5.76 -24.08 -11.70
CA LYS A 418 -5.91 -22.60 -11.81
C LYS A 418 -4.66 -21.83 -11.38
N LYS A 419 -3.74 -22.43 -10.62
CA LYS A 419 -2.67 -21.67 -9.94
C LYS A 419 -1.25 -22.05 -10.33
N ASN A 420 -1.00 -23.22 -10.91
CA ASN A 420 0.34 -23.74 -11.16
C ASN A 420 0.68 -23.78 -12.64
N PHE A 421 1.84 -23.23 -13.00
CA PHE A 421 2.36 -23.26 -14.35
C PHE A 421 3.89 -23.19 -14.36
N LYS A 422 4.49 -23.69 -15.42
CA LYS A 422 5.92 -23.52 -15.71
C LYS A 422 6.16 -23.36 -17.21
N GLN A 423 7.10 -22.53 -17.55
CA GLN A 423 7.66 -22.51 -18.89
C GLN A 423 8.64 -23.66 -19.00
N VAL A 424 8.45 -24.51 -19.98
CA VAL A 424 9.36 -25.62 -20.28
C VAL A 424 10.24 -25.20 -21.44
N VAL A 425 11.55 -25.32 -21.27
CA VAL A 425 12.57 -25.13 -22.32
C VAL A 425 13.21 -26.49 -22.55
N VAL A 426 13.28 -26.92 -23.83
CA VAL A 426 13.89 -28.18 -24.24
C VAL A 426 15.25 -27.89 -24.84
N GLU A 427 16.32 -28.41 -24.20
CA GLU A 427 17.73 -28.25 -24.58
C GLU A 427 18.42 -29.60 -24.76
#